data_1bc008611a8960bf3f4a66745bbb2655
#
_entry.id   1bc008611a8960bf3f4a66745bbb2655
#
_cell.length_a   1.000
_cell.length_b   1.000
_cell.length_c   1.000
_cell.angle_alpha   90.00
_cell.angle_beta   90.00
_cell.angle_gamma   90.00
#
_symmetry.space_group_name_H-M   'P 1'
#
loop_
_entity.id
_entity.type
_entity.pdbx_description
1 polymer ?
#
loop_
_entity_poly.entity_id
_entity_poly.type
_entity_poly.pdbx_seq_one_letter_code
_entity_poly.pdbx_strand_id
1 'polypeptide(L)'
;MKVTCRSILTLPYANQLKPVAGKEGMDHVISWVYYMEEPHYIEWLKGGELVLITGLVTKEREDRLLELLNALYEKNVAGIIINLGVYIKTIPQSVLDRGDFLGLPIFEMPELLRIVDISQSICFAICRQEKEEYDVSVALLGLLSGSRLTAKRISCLEAAGYQSRKKYRGIVIQSLDLLTSVSEKEPIYSEDDQREKAFHLLDQTVRNFMQEKECLTTNDDENYIWMAPADEEDHILEEMEGLAEFFHSKYKNGRFRIGVGSVFSDLRQFKNSV
;
A
#
# COMPACT_ATOMS: atom_id res chain seq x y z
N MET A 1 -0.57 -8.90 -4.27
CA MET A 1 -1.85 -8.13 -4.31
C MET A 1 -2.01 -7.46 -2.96
N LYS A 2 -2.16 -6.12 -2.93
CA LYS A 2 -2.21 -5.36 -1.66
C LYS A 2 -3.45 -5.70 -0.85
N VAL A 3 -3.31 -5.73 0.49
CA VAL A 3 -4.44 -5.91 1.40
C VAL A 3 -5.23 -4.60 1.44
N THR A 4 -6.50 -4.64 1.03
CA THR A 4 -7.38 -3.49 0.96
C THR A 4 -8.61 -3.70 1.83
N CYS A 5 -9.36 -2.62 2.10
CA CYS A 5 -10.65 -2.68 2.80
C CYS A 5 -11.63 -3.65 2.11
N ARG A 6 -11.57 -3.79 0.80
CA ARG A 6 -12.37 -4.77 0.04
C ARG A 6 -11.86 -6.19 0.26
N SER A 7 -10.54 -6.40 0.14
CA SER A 7 -9.95 -7.74 0.17
C SER A 7 -10.05 -8.41 1.54
N ILE A 8 -10.08 -7.64 2.64
CA ILE A 8 -10.23 -8.24 3.98
C ILE A 8 -11.55 -9.00 4.16
N LEU A 9 -12.60 -8.65 3.40
CA LEU A 9 -13.88 -9.35 3.45
C LEU A 9 -13.80 -10.79 2.92
N THR A 10 -12.69 -11.19 2.32
CA THR A 10 -12.43 -12.58 1.91
C THR A 10 -11.63 -13.38 2.93
N LEU A 11 -11.09 -12.71 3.96
CA LEU A 11 -10.26 -13.35 4.98
C LEU A 11 -11.12 -14.05 6.05
N PRO A 12 -10.61 -15.12 6.67
CA PRO A 12 -11.28 -15.76 7.81
C PRO A 12 -11.59 -14.74 8.90
N TYR A 13 -12.72 -14.88 9.57
CA TYR A 13 -13.27 -13.98 10.59
C TYR A 13 -13.61 -12.58 10.06
N ALA A 14 -12.74 -11.92 9.30
CA ALA A 14 -13.00 -10.60 8.74
C ALA A 14 -14.11 -10.62 7.66
N ASN A 15 -14.43 -11.77 7.08
CA ASN A 15 -15.58 -11.96 6.18
C ASN A 15 -16.95 -11.79 6.87
N GLN A 16 -16.97 -11.68 8.19
CA GLN A 16 -18.17 -11.41 8.98
C GLN A 16 -18.36 -9.91 9.26
N LEU A 17 -17.39 -9.08 8.91
CA LEU A 17 -17.53 -7.63 8.93
C LEU A 17 -18.52 -7.20 7.86
N LYS A 18 -19.37 -6.21 8.18
CA LYS A 18 -20.32 -5.64 7.23
C LYS A 18 -19.90 -4.23 6.85
N PRO A 19 -19.53 -3.97 5.59
CA PRO A 19 -19.31 -2.62 5.13
C PRO A 19 -20.65 -1.87 5.11
N VAL A 20 -20.75 -0.77 5.84
CA VAL A 20 -21.99 -0.02 6.03
C VAL A 20 -21.96 1.40 5.47
N ALA A 21 -20.74 1.94 5.20
CA ALA A 21 -20.54 3.25 4.56
C ALA A 21 -19.17 3.31 3.85
N GLY A 22 -18.94 4.37 3.08
CA GLY A 22 -17.64 4.69 2.46
C GLY A 22 -17.26 3.76 1.30
N LYS A 23 -18.21 3.37 0.44
CA LYS A 23 -17.96 2.44 -0.68
C LYS A 23 -16.84 2.86 -1.62
N GLU A 24 -16.64 4.14 -1.82
CA GLU A 24 -15.62 4.69 -2.71
C GLU A 24 -14.20 4.40 -2.20
N GLY A 25 -14.01 4.32 -0.89
CA GLY A 25 -12.72 4.02 -0.26
C GLY A 25 -12.44 2.52 -0.05
N MET A 26 -13.27 1.61 -0.55
CA MET A 26 -13.07 0.17 -0.33
C MET A 26 -11.76 -0.38 -0.89
N ASP A 27 -11.13 0.32 -1.80
CA ASP A 27 -9.83 -0.06 -2.37
C ASP A 27 -8.63 0.62 -1.66
N HIS A 28 -8.88 1.34 -0.55
CA HIS A 28 -7.82 1.86 0.31
C HIS A 28 -6.97 0.71 0.83
N VAL A 29 -5.65 0.87 0.69
CA VAL A 29 -4.65 -0.11 1.15
C VAL A 29 -4.52 -0.01 2.66
N ILE A 30 -4.52 -1.16 3.33
CA ILE A 30 -4.36 -1.25 4.78
C ILE A 30 -2.89 -1.49 5.09
N SER A 31 -2.27 -0.54 5.81
CA SER A 31 -0.88 -0.68 6.29
C SER A 31 -0.79 -1.54 7.55
N TRP A 32 -1.72 -1.37 8.48
CA TRP A 32 -1.80 -2.12 9.74
C TRP A 32 -3.19 -2.05 10.36
N VAL A 33 -3.44 -2.87 11.38
CA VAL A 33 -4.66 -2.77 12.22
C VAL A 33 -4.30 -2.05 13.51
N TYR A 34 -5.02 -0.98 13.83
CA TYR A 34 -4.81 -0.21 15.04
C TYR A 34 -6.06 -0.22 15.92
N TYR A 35 -5.92 -0.72 17.16
CA TYR A 35 -6.98 -0.66 18.15
C TYR A 35 -6.89 0.63 18.97
N MET A 36 -7.93 1.42 18.97
CA MET A 36 -7.95 2.74 19.59
C MET A 36 -9.24 2.96 20.38
N GLU A 37 -9.11 3.42 21.61
CA GLU A 37 -10.25 3.83 22.43
C GLU A 37 -10.24 5.32 22.75
N GLU A 38 -9.08 5.96 22.81
CA GLU A 38 -8.96 7.35 23.22
C GLU A 38 -8.51 8.26 22.07
N PRO A 39 -9.25 9.37 21.81
CA PRO A 39 -8.97 10.26 20.70
C PRO A 39 -7.56 10.88 20.69
N HIS A 40 -6.91 11.04 21.84
CA HIS A 40 -5.56 11.63 21.87
C HIS A 40 -4.49 10.77 21.18
N TYR A 41 -4.73 9.46 20.98
CA TYR A 41 -3.82 8.59 20.23
C TYR A 41 -3.91 8.74 18.71
N ILE A 42 -4.82 9.57 18.21
CA ILE A 42 -4.90 9.92 16.78
C ILE A 42 -3.58 10.53 16.28
N GLU A 43 -2.89 11.27 17.14
CA GLU A 43 -1.58 11.86 16.81
C GLU A 43 -0.52 10.82 16.40
N TRP A 44 -0.67 9.56 16.84
CA TRP A 44 0.28 8.49 16.58
C TRP A 44 0.01 7.74 15.26
N LEU A 45 -1.13 8.00 14.62
CA LEU A 45 -1.45 7.41 13.34
C LEU A 45 -0.54 8.00 12.25
N LYS A 46 -0.05 7.12 11.38
CA LYS A 46 0.85 7.46 10.26
C LYS A 46 0.13 7.54 8.92
N GLY A 47 -1.12 7.06 8.86
CA GLY A 47 -1.93 6.92 7.66
C GLY A 47 -1.94 5.48 7.11
N GLY A 48 -3.08 5.10 6.53
CA GLY A 48 -3.29 3.76 6.00
C GLY A 48 -3.69 2.71 7.02
N GLU A 49 -3.81 3.04 8.32
CA GLU A 49 -4.28 2.08 9.33
C GLU A 49 -5.77 1.79 9.16
N LEU A 50 -6.16 0.53 9.44
CA LEU A 50 -7.53 0.16 9.68
C LEU A 50 -7.81 0.27 11.18
N VAL A 51 -8.53 1.30 11.58
CA VAL A 51 -8.75 1.62 13.01
C VAL A 51 -9.95 0.84 13.54
N LEU A 52 -9.78 0.14 14.67
CA LEU A 52 -10.83 -0.59 15.36
C LEU A 52 -11.17 0.11 16.67
N ILE A 53 -12.47 0.38 16.88
CA ILE A 53 -13.00 1.01 18.10
C ILE A 53 -14.14 0.20 18.68
N THR A 54 -14.28 0.21 20.03
CA THR A 54 -15.44 -0.39 20.71
C THR A 54 -16.46 0.64 21.18
N GLY A 55 -16.11 1.92 21.11
CA GLY A 55 -16.95 3.03 21.53
C GLY A 55 -16.95 3.32 23.03
N LEU A 56 -16.02 2.74 23.78
CA LEU A 56 -15.87 2.97 25.21
C LEU A 56 -15.82 4.47 25.56
N VAL A 57 -15.12 5.26 24.75
CA VAL A 57 -14.94 6.70 24.99
C VAL A 57 -16.10 7.52 24.44
N THR A 58 -16.69 7.10 23.35
CA THR A 58 -17.82 7.82 22.75
C THR A 58 -19.12 7.66 23.56
N LYS A 59 -19.28 6.54 24.30
CA LYS A 59 -20.41 6.26 25.19
C LYS A 59 -21.77 6.61 24.57
N GLU A 60 -22.04 6.13 23.36
CA GLU A 60 -23.27 6.40 22.58
C GLU A 60 -23.45 7.88 22.18
N ARG A 61 -22.45 8.73 22.35
CA ARG A 61 -22.51 10.14 21.93
C ARG A 61 -22.15 10.27 20.46
N GLU A 62 -23.15 10.56 19.67
CA GLU A 62 -23.07 10.73 18.21
C GLU A 62 -22.09 11.85 17.81
N ASP A 63 -22.13 13.00 18.51
CA ASP A 63 -21.24 14.13 18.28
C ASP A 63 -19.76 13.73 18.39
N ARG A 64 -19.41 12.96 19.41
CA ARG A 64 -18.02 12.48 19.58
C ARG A 64 -17.60 11.47 18.54
N LEU A 65 -18.52 10.63 18.09
CA LEU A 65 -18.21 9.66 17.02
C LEU A 65 -17.98 10.37 15.69
N LEU A 66 -18.75 11.44 15.40
CA LEU A 66 -18.53 12.29 14.21
C LEU A 66 -17.19 13.05 14.29
N GLU A 67 -16.86 13.62 15.45
CA GLU A 67 -15.56 14.29 15.65
C GLU A 67 -14.41 13.31 15.42
N LEU A 68 -14.50 12.10 16.00
CA LEU A 68 -13.51 11.05 15.81
C LEU A 68 -13.37 10.66 14.34
N LEU A 69 -14.48 10.47 13.62
CA LEU A 69 -14.49 10.11 12.21
C LEU A 69 -13.75 11.14 11.35
N ASN A 70 -14.02 12.44 11.59
CA ASN A 70 -13.36 13.53 10.88
C ASN A 70 -11.84 13.54 11.15
N ALA A 71 -11.45 13.40 12.42
CA ALA A 71 -10.04 13.40 12.81
C ALA A 71 -9.28 12.19 12.21
N LEU A 72 -9.90 11.01 12.13
CA LEU A 72 -9.34 9.84 11.48
C LEU A 72 -9.20 10.03 9.96
N TYR A 73 -10.17 10.67 9.33
CA TYR A 73 -10.10 11.01 7.91
C TYR A 73 -8.92 11.95 7.61
N GLU A 74 -8.69 12.98 8.44
CA GLU A 74 -7.56 13.90 8.30
C GLU A 74 -6.20 13.19 8.43
N LYS A 75 -6.14 12.09 9.15
CA LYS A 75 -4.95 11.23 9.27
C LYS A 75 -4.81 10.21 8.12
N ASN A 76 -5.69 10.24 7.14
CA ASN A 76 -5.67 9.34 5.99
C ASN A 76 -5.70 7.85 6.38
N VAL A 77 -6.49 7.47 7.38
CA VAL A 77 -6.68 6.06 7.72
C VAL A 77 -7.36 5.30 6.57
N ALA A 78 -7.10 4.01 6.43
CA ALA A 78 -7.70 3.20 5.38
C ALA A 78 -9.21 2.99 5.58
N GLY A 79 -9.64 2.91 6.82
CA GLY A 79 -11.04 2.69 7.19
C GLY A 79 -11.22 2.50 8.69
N ILE A 80 -12.46 2.28 9.12
CA ILE A 80 -12.82 2.13 10.53
C ILE A 80 -13.67 0.89 10.72
N ILE A 81 -13.35 0.08 11.73
CA ILE A 81 -14.19 -1.01 12.24
C ILE A 81 -14.82 -0.55 13.54
N ILE A 82 -16.14 -0.54 13.61
CA ILE A 82 -16.92 -0.21 14.79
C ILE A 82 -17.51 -1.50 15.37
N ASN A 83 -17.04 -1.89 16.56
CA ASN A 83 -17.57 -3.05 17.25
C ASN A 83 -18.89 -2.72 17.93
N LEU A 84 -19.93 -3.40 17.52
CA LEU A 84 -21.25 -3.31 18.18
C LEU A 84 -21.25 -4.13 19.46
N GLY A 85 -21.86 -3.59 20.51
CA GLY A 85 -21.93 -4.27 21.80
C GLY A 85 -22.42 -3.36 22.92
N VAL A 86 -21.70 -3.37 24.03
CA VAL A 86 -22.13 -2.66 25.26
C VAL A 86 -22.18 -1.14 25.08
N TYR A 87 -21.27 -0.55 24.31
CA TYR A 87 -21.11 0.90 24.20
C TYR A 87 -21.75 1.50 22.94
N ILE A 88 -21.79 0.75 21.83
CA ILE A 88 -22.44 1.15 20.58
C ILE A 88 -23.34 -0.01 20.15
N LYS A 89 -24.65 0.19 20.20
CA LYS A 89 -25.62 -0.83 19.74
C LYS A 89 -25.93 -0.72 18.26
N THR A 90 -25.94 0.49 17.78
CA THR A 90 -26.19 0.82 16.35
C THR A 90 -25.33 2.00 15.97
N ILE A 91 -24.80 2.00 14.75
CA ILE A 91 -24.08 3.15 14.23
C ILE A 91 -25.10 4.21 13.80
N PRO A 92 -25.00 5.47 14.31
CA PRO A 92 -25.93 6.54 13.92
C PRO A 92 -25.91 6.82 12.42
N GLN A 93 -27.06 7.15 11.85
CA GLN A 93 -27.17 7.43 10.41
C GLN A 93 -26.27 8.59 9.96
N SER A 94 -26.14 9.64 10.76
CA SER A 94 -25.25 10.76 10.50
C SER A 94 -23.77 10.37 10.35
N VAL A 95 -23.32 9.35 11.08
CA VAL A 95 -21.96 8.79 10.99
C VAL A 95 -21.80 8.02 9.67
N LEU A 96 -22.83 7.24 9.28
CA LEU A 96 -22.83 6.54 7.98
C LEU A 96 -22.81 7.52 6.82
N ASP A 97 -23.71 8.52 6.84
CA ASP A 97 -23.78 9.58 5.82
C ASP A 97 -22.45 10.34 5.71
N ARG A 98 -21.81 10.59 6.86
CA ARG A 98 -20.50 11.24 6.88
C ARG A 98 -19.39 10.35 6.31
N GLY A 99 -19.41 9.04 6.61
CA GLY A 99 -18.50 8.06 6.03
C GLY A 99 -18.61 8.00 4.51
N ASP A 100 -19.84 7.97 3.99
CA ASP A 100 -20.10 8.02 2.55
C ASP A 100 -19.62 9.32 1.91
N PHE A 101 -19.89 10.46 2.54
CA PHE A 101 -19.43 11.77 2.05
C PHE A 101 -17.90 11.87 1.98
N LEU A 102 -17.19 11.28 2.94
CA LEU A 102 -15.74 11.28 2.99
C LEU A 102 -15.10 10.18 2.13
N GLY A 103 -15.88 9.22 1.63
CA GLY A 103 -15.35 8.01 1.00
C GLY A 103 -14.54 7.15 1.98
N LEU A 104 -14.81 7.25 3.29
CA LEU A 104 -14.10 6.52 4.34
C LEU A 104 -14.84 5.25 4.71
N PRO A 105 -14.30 4.04 4.42
CA PRO A 105 -14.96 2.78 4.73
C PRO A 105 -15.26 2.62 6.22
N ILE A 106 -16.51 2.32 6.54
CA ILE A 106 -16.97 1.97 7.87
C ILE A 106 -17.49 0.54 7.85
N PHE A 107 -16.95 -0.28 8.75
CA PHE A 107 -17.36 -1.67 8.94
C PHE A 107 -18.06 -1.83 10.28
N GLU A 108 -19.22 -2.45 10.26
CA GLU A 108 -19.88 -2.96 11.46
C GLU A 108 -19.27 -4.30 11.83
N MET A 109 -18.84 -4.43 13.07
CA MET A 109 -18.36 -5.67 13.66
C MET A 109 -19.37 -6.17 14.70
N PRO A 110 -20.02 -7.33 14.48
CA PRO A 110 -20.93 -7.93 15.43
C PRO A 110 -20.29 -8.22 16.80
N GLU A 111 -21.07 -8.07 17.88
CA GLU A 111 -20.60 -8.26 19.28
C GLU A 111 -19.95 -9.62 19.55
N LEU A 112 -20.43 -10.67 18.88
CA LEU A 112 -19.93 -12.04 19.08
C LEU A 112 -18.56 -12.29 18.46
N LEU A 113 -18.06 -11.38 17.62
CA LEU A 113 -16.74 -11.51 17.01
C LEU A 113 -15.66 -11.04 17.96
N ARG A 114 -14.59 -11.82 18.07
CA ARG A 114 -13.45 -11.43 18.87
C ARG A 114 -12.51 -10.54 18.07
N ILE A 115 -12.19 -9.39 18.63
CA ILE A 115 -11.26 -8.41 18.04
C ILE A 115 -9.93 -9.07 17.67
N VAL A 116 -9.43 -9.95 18.54
CA VAL A 116 -8.14 -10.63 18.32
C VAL A 116 -8.15 -11.52 17.08
N ASP A 117 -9.26 -12.21 16.79
CA ASP A 117 -9.33 -13.11 15.62
C ASP A 117 -9.33 -12.30 14.31
N ILE A 118 -10.05 -11.17 14.28
CA ILE A 118 -10.11 -10.27 13.13
C ILE A 118 -8.75 -9.59 12.91
N SER A 119 -8.20 -8.96 13.96
CA SER A 119 -6.91 -8.27 13.85
C SER A 119 -5.79 -9.24 13.44
N GLN A 120 -5.74 -10.44 14.03
CA GLN A 120 -4.77 -11.47 13.68
C GLN A 120 -4.91 -11.90 12.21
N SER A 121 -6.13 -12.12 11.73
CA SER A 121 -6.38 -12.54 10.34
C SER A 121 -5.88 -11.48 9.34
N ILE A 122 -6.18 -10.21 9.61
CA ILE A 122 -5.76 -9.10 8.74
C ILE A 122 -4.24 -8.90 8.83
N CYS A 123 -3.65 -8.87 10.03
CA CYS A 123 -2.20 -8.71 10.20
C CYS A 123 -1.42 -9.84 9.53
N PHE A 124 -1.89 -11.10 9.61
CA PHE A 124 -1.25 -12.21 8.89
C PHE A 124 -1.31 -12.04 7.38
N ALA A 125 -2.41 -11.50 6.84
CA ALA A 125 -2.51 -11.21 5.41
C ALA A 125 -1.50 -10.11 5.00
N ILE A 126 -1.36 -9.05 5.80
CA ILE A 126 -0.39 -7.97 5.58
C ILE A 126 1.04 -8.53 5.63
N CYS A 127 1.41 -9.24 6.70
CA CYS A 127 2.76 -9.82 6.83
C CYS A 127 3.09 -10.82 5.72
N ARG A 128 2.09 -11.59 5.25
CA ARG A 128 2.28 -12.51 4.11
C ARG A 128 2.59 -11.72 2.84
N GLN A 129 1.83 -10.66 2.58
CA GLN A 129 2.06 -9.80 1.42
C GLN A 129 3.45 -9.16 1.46
N GLU A 130 3.85 -8.58 2.59
CA GLU A 130 5.19 -8.00 2.78
C GLU A 130 6.29 -9.01 2.53
N LYS A 131 6.10 -10.25 3.01
CA LYS A 131 7.05 -11.34 2.76
C LYS A 131 7.12 -11.70 1.28
N GLU A 132 5.98 -11.79 0.59
CA GLU A 132 5.94 -12.08 -0.85
C GLU A 132 6.66 -10.98 -1.65
N GLU A 133 6.43 -9.71 -1.33
CA GLU A 133 7.12 -8.58 -1.93
C GLU A 133 8.63 -8.61 -1.66
N TYR A 134 9.04 -8.91 -0.44
CA TYR A 134 10.45 -9.08 -0.07
C TYR A 134 11.11 -10.22 -0.84
N ASP A 135 10.45 -11.39 -0.97
CA ASP A 135 10.98 -12.54 -1.72
C ASP A 135 11.18 -12.19 -3.22
N VAL A 136 10.29 -11.40 -3.84
CA VAL A 136 10.43 -10.89 -5.21
C VAL A 136 11.61 -9.93 -5.30
N SER A 137 11.71 -8.98 -4.39
CA SER A 137 12.82 -8.01 -4.34
C SER A 137 14.17 -8.73 -4.23
N VAL A 138 14.30 -9.68 -3.32
CA VAL A 138 15.51 -10.51 -3.17
C VAL A 138 15.82 -11.32 -4.43
N ALA A 139 14.80 -11.83 -5.12
CA ALA A 139 15.00 -12.55 -6.37
C ALA A 139 15.55 -11.63 -7.48
N LEU A 140 15.00 -10.42 -7.62
CA LEU A 140 15.45 -9.41 -8.61
C LEU A 140 16.86 -8.90 -8.29
N LEU A 141 17.15 -8.51 -7.04
CA LEU A 141 18.49 -8.10 -6.60
C LEU A 141 19.51 -9.21 -6.85
N GLY A 142 19.12 -10.46 -6.65
CA GLY A 142 19.97 -11.60 -6.96
C GLY A 142 20.27 -11.73 -8.46
N LEU A 143 19.35 -11.38 -9.36
CA LEU A 143 19.61 -11.33 -10.80
C LEU A 143 20.57 -10.19 -11.17
N LEU A 144 20.37 -9.02 -10.59
CA LEU A 144 21.24 -7.84 -10.81
C LEU A 144 22.67 -8.10 -10.35
N SER A 145 22.86 -8.74 -9.21
CA SER A 145 24.19 -9.12 -8.71
C SER A 145 24.84 -10.27 -9.47
N GLY A 146 24.18 -10.82 -10.49
CA GLY A 146 24.68 -11.97 -11.25
C GLY A 146 24.66 -13.29 -10.48
N SER A 147 23.89 -13.38 -9.41
CA SER A 147 23.72 -14.61 -8.65
C SER A 147 23.06 -15.71 -9.47
N ARG A 148 23.35 -16.99 -9.13
CA ARG A 148 22.81 -18.13 -9.85
C ARG A 148 21.25 -18.10 -9.87
N LEU A 149 20.69 -18.27 -11.06
CA LEU A 149 19.26 -18.45 -11.27
C LEU A 149 18.84 -19.82 -10.74
N THR A 150 18.10 -19.84 -9.64
CA THR A 150 17.59 -21.07 -9.01
C THR A 150 16.11 -21.27 -9.33
N ALA A 151 15.64 -22.53 -9.30
CA ALA A 151 14.22 -22.84 -9.48
C ALA A 151 13.32 -22.10 -8.48
N LYS A 152 13.79 -21.91 -7.24
CA LYS A 152 13.05 -21.14 -6.21
C LYS A 152 12.87 -19.67 -6.62
N ARG A 153 13.90 -19.02 -7.17
CA ARG A 153 13.80 -17.63 -7.64
C ARG A 153 12.82 -17.51 -8.81
N ILE A 154 12.91 -18.41 -9.77
CA ILE A 154 11.98 -18.44 -10.92
C ILE A 154 10.56 -18.59 -10.41
N SER A 155 10.29 -19.58 -9.56
CA SER A 155 8.95 -19.83 -9.00
C SER A 155 8.40 -18.63 -8.22
N CYS A 156 9.26 -17.90 -7.50
CA CYS A 156 8.88 -16.67 -6.80
C CYS A 156 8.46 -15.55 -7.79
N LEU A 157 9.24 -15.34 -8.85
CA LEU A 157 8.91 -14.36 -9.88
C LEU A 157 7.66 -14.75 -10.67
N GLU A 158 7.48 -16.04 -10.99
CA GLU A 158 6.28 -16.56 -11.66
C GLU A 158 5.02 -16.36 -10.80
N ALA A 159 5.11 -16.58 -9.50
CA ALA A 159 4.02 -16.33 -8.57
C ALA A 159 3.64 -14.83 -8.50
N ALA A 160 4.59 -13.94 -8.76
CA ALA A 160 4.41 -12.49 -8.81
C ALA A 160 4.05 -11.96 -10.22
N GLY A 161 3.83 -12.84 -11.21
CA GLY A 161 3.37 -12.46 -12.54
C GLY A 161 4.41 -12.60 -13.67
N TYR A 162 5.67 -12.96 -13.37
CA TYR A 162 6.64 -13.23 -14.45
C TYR A 162 6.17 -14.38 -15.35
N GLN A 163 6.26 -14.17 -16.66
CA GLN A 163 5.93 -15.18 -17.67
C GLN A 163 7.11 -15.41 -18.60
N SER A 164 7.65 -16.61 -18.61
CA SER A 164 8.87 -16.97 -19.37
C SER A 164 8.75 -16.79 -20.90
N ARG A 165 7.53 -16.63 -21.42
CA ARG A 165 7.26 -16.41 -22.86
C ARG A 165 7.16 -14.94 -23.24
N LYS A 166 7.05 -14.03 -22.25
CA LYS A 166 7.03 -12.58 -22.48
C LYS A 166 8.44 -12.03 -22.55
N LYS A 167 8.55 -10.90 -23.22
CA LYS A 167 9.76 -10.07 -23.19
C LYS A 167 9.64 -9.04 -22.06
N TYR A 168 10.79 -8.64 -21.53
CA TYR A 168 10.88 -7.68 -20.44
C TYR A 168 11.99 -6.67 -20.70
N ARG A 169 11.99 -5.59 -19.94
CA ARG A 169 13.08 -4.61 -19.88
C ARG A 169 13.29 -4.14 -18.45
N GLY A 170 14.48 -3.66 -18.14
CA GLY A 170 14.76 -2.96 -16.90
C GLY A 170 14.41 -1.48 -17.04
N ILE A 171 13.77 -0.92 -16.04
CA ILE A 171 13.55 0.52 -15.90
C ILE A 171 14.11 0.90 -14.53
N VAL A 172 14.93 1.95 -14.51
CA VAL A 172 15.53 2.48 -13.29
C VAL A 172 15.01 3.88 -13.06
N ILE A 173 14.50 4.12 -11.87
CA ILE A 173 14.04 5.44 -11.44
C ILE A 173 14.90 5.86 -10.27
N GLN A 174 15.66 6.93 -10.45
CA GLN A 174 16.47 7.56 -9.42
C GLN A 174 15.80 8.84 -8.95
N SER A 175 15.57 8.95 -7.65
CA SER A 175 15.10 10.19 -7.03
C SER A 175 16.26 10.91 -6.38
N LEU A 176 16.54 12.14 -6.81
CA LEU A 176 17.66 12.93 -6.31
C LEU A 176 17.30 13.72 -5.03
N ASP A 177 16.03 14.02 -4.81
CA ASP A 177 15.60 14.94 -3.75
C ASP A 177 14.38 14.45 -2.94
N LEU A 178 13.86 13.24 -3.20
CA LEU A 178 12.68 12.74 -2.47
C LEU A 178 12.99 12.56 -0.98
N LEU A 179 14.23 12.17 -0.67
CA LEU A 179 14.73 12.01 0.70
C LEU A 179 14.72 13.33 1.47
N THR A 180 15.07 14.46 0.82
CA THR A 180 15.09 15.77 1.45
C THR A 180 13.70 16.33 1.69
N SER A 181 12.74 16.06 0.82
CA SER A 181 11.36 16.55 0.96
C SER A 181 10.55 15.81 2.03
N VAL A 182 10.93 14.57 2.37
CA VAL A 182 10.31 13.81 3.46
C VAL A 182 10.91 14.21 4.82
N SER A 183 12.20 14.57 4.87
CA SER A 183 12.91 14.88 6.12
C SER A 183 12.53 16.21 6.77
N GLU A 184 12.04 17.19 6.01
CA GLU A 184 11.71 18.53 6.55
C GLU A 184 10.47 18.54 7.47
N LYS A 185 9.63 17.50 7.42
CA LYS A 185 8.36 17.48 8.17
C LYS A 185 8.35 16.62 9.44
N GLU A 186 9.30 15.70 9.59
CA GLU A 186 9.30 14.75 10.74
C GLU A 186 10.74 14.41 11.20
N PRO A 187 11.29 15.10 12.19
CA PRO A 187 12.69 14.92 12.64
C PRO A 187 12.95 13.67 13.51
N ILE A 188 12.00 12.75 13.63
CA ILE A 188 12.05 11.62 14.59
C ILE A 188 12.51 10.31 13.95
N TYR A 189 12.64 10.25 12.62
CA TYR A 189 12.96 8.99 11.91
C TYR A 189 14.45 8.92 11.52
N SER A 190 15.00 7.69 11.57
CA SER A 190 16.34 7.43 11.03
C SER A 190 16.40 7.68 9.52
N GLU A 191 17.60 7.89 8.97
CA GLU A 191 17.77 8.03 7.51
C GLU A 191 17.24 6.80 6.75
N ASP A 192 17.39 5.61 7.33
CA ASP A 192 16.90 4.37 6.73
C ASP A 192 15.37 4.31 6.68
N ASP A 193 14.68 4.73 7.75
CA ASP A 193 13.20 4.83 7.76
C ASP A 193 12.69 5.84 6.71
N GLN A 194 13.40 6.93 6.50
CA GLN A 194 13.05 7.95 5.51
C GLN A 194 13.21 7.43 4.08
N ARG A 195 14.29 6.66 3.83
CA ARG A 195 14.52 6.00 2.54
C ARG A 195 13.43 4.98 2.24
N GLU A 196 13.10 4.12 3.20
CA GLU A 196 12.06 3.13 3.05
C GLU A 196 10.69 3.76 2.72
N LYS A 197 10.33 4.85 3.43
CA LYS A 197 9.13 5.64 3.12
C LYS A 197 9.17 6.22 1.70
N ALA A 198 10.30 6.76 1.27
CA ALA A 198 10.46 7.33 -0.06
C ALA A 198 10.29 6.27 -1.16
N PHE A 199 10.89 5.10 -0.99
CA PHE A 199 10.74 3.98 -1.92
C PHE A 199 9.31 3.44 -1.95
N HIS A 200 8.66 3.33 -0.80
CA HIS A 200 7.26 2.92 -0.73
C HIS A 200 6.34 3.90 -1.48
N LEU A 201 6.60 5.20 -1.34
CA LEU A 201 5.87 6.24 -2.03
C LEU A 201 6.10 6.22 -3.56
N LEU A 202 7.34 5.93 -4.00
CA LEU A 202 7.68 5.70 -5.40
C LEU A 202 6.96 4.48 -5.96
N ASP A 203 7.00 3.35 -5.24
CA ASP A 203 6.33 2.11 -5.64
C ASP A 203 4.83 2.32 -5.82
N GLN A 204 4.17 2.96 -4.85
CA GLN A 204 2.75 3.30 -4.97
C GLN A 204 2.47 4.21 -6.17
N THR A 205 3.33 5.19 -6.41
CA THR A 205 3.15 6.15 -7.49
C THR A 205 3.31 5.48 -8.85
N VAL A 206 4.33 4.64 -9.03
CA VAL A 206 4.55 3.86 -10.25
C VAL A 206 3.38 2.91 -10.50
N ARG A 207 2.97 2.14 -9.49
CA ARG A 207 1.85 1.18 -9.62
C ARG A 207 0.55 1.86 -9.97
N ASN A 208 0.24 2.99 -9.34
CA ASN A 208 -0.97 3.76 -9.63
C ASN A 208 -0.95 4.33 -11.06
N PHE A 209 0.19 4.83 -11.52
CA PHE A 209 0.35 5.33 -12.89
C PHE A 209 0.19 4.22 -13.92
N MET A 210 0.79 3.06 -13.67
CA MET A 210 0.79 1.92 -14.59
C MET A 210 -0.50 1.09 -14.56
N GLN A 211 -1.53 1.49 -13.80
CA GLN A 211 -2.86 0.87 -13.74
C GLN A 211 -2.80 -0.66 -13.62
N GLU A 212 -2.08 -1.18 -12.63
CA GLU A 212 -1.98 -2.61 -12.32
C GLU A 212 -1.26 -3.49 -13.38
N LYS A 213 -0.51 -2.92 -14.33
CA LYS A 213 0.44 -3.72 -15.11
C LYS A 213 1.36 -4.48 -14.13
N GLU A 214 1.65 -5.75 -14.47
CA GLU A 214 2.54 -6.62 -13.68
C GLU A 214 3.84 -5.88 -13.34
N CYS A 215 3.99 -5.44 -12.08
CA CYS A 215 5.16 -4.70 -11.64
C CYS A 215 6.04 -5.60 -10.77
N LEU A 216 7.08 -6.17 -11.37
CA LEU A 216 8.15 -6.84 -10.65
C LEU A 216 9.19 -5.79 -10.26
N THR A 217 9.16 -5.34 -9.01
CA THR A 217 9.95 -4.19 -8.56
C THR A 217 10.89 -4.57 -7.44
N THR A 218 11.99 -3.85 -7.35
CA THR A 218 12.96 -3.89 -6.26
C THR A 218 13.58 -2.51 -6.10
N ASN A 219 14.35 -2.32 -5.08
CA ASN A 219 15.16 -1.14 -4.87
C ASN A 219 16.55 -1.55 -4.36
N ASP A 220 17.54 -0.79 -4.75
CA ASP A 220 18.83 -0.71 -4.07
C ASP A 220 18.89 0.60 -3.26
N ASP A 221 20.06 0.93 -2.70
CA ASP A 221 20.20 2.11 -1.82
C ASP A 221 19.85 3.45 -2.50
N GLU A 222 19.87 3.52 -3.83
CA GLU A 222 19.71 4.77 -4.58
C GLU A 222 18.62 4.71 -5.66
N ASN A 223 18.26 3.51 -6.13
CA ASN A 223 17.45 3.32 -7.32
C ASN A 223 16.20 2.48 -7.03
N TYR A 224 15.08 2.90 -7.58
CA TYR A 224 13.91 2.05 -7.75
C TYR A 224 14.02 1.34 -9.09
N ILE A 225 13.96 0.02 -9.08
CA ILE A 225 14.19 -0.83 -10.24
C ILE A 225 12.94 -1.63 -10.56
N TRP A 226 12.50 -1.55 -11.79
CA TRP A 226 11.31 -2.22 -12.28
C TRP A 226 11.66 -3.12 -13.46
N MET A 227 11.29 -4.39 -13.39
CA MET A 227 11.30 -5.30 -14.52
C MET A 227 9.92 -5.24 -15.19
N ALA A 228 9.81 -4.42 -16.22
CA ALA A 228 8.58 -4.14 -16.95
C ALA A 228 8.36 -5.13 -18.09
N PRO A 229 7.11 -5.60 -18.36
CA PRO A 229 6.79 -6.29 -19.59
C PRO A 229 7.09 -5.39 -20.80
N ALA A 230 7.62 -5.96 -21.87
CA ALA A 230 7.87 -5.26 -23.14
C ALA A 230 6.93 -5.81 -24.22
N ASP A 231 6.07 -4.94 -24.74
CA ASP A 231 5.15 -5.27 -25.84
C ASP A 231 5.81 -5.05 -27.20
N GLU A 232 5.22 -5.61 -28.27
CA GLU A 232 5.74 -5.45 -29.64
C GLU A 232 5.56 -4.03 -30.16
N GLU A 233 4.52 -3.31 -29.73
CA GLU A 233 4.32 -1.88 -29.98
C GLU A 233 4.89 -1.10 -28.80
N ASP A 234 6.14 -0.69 -28.92
CA ASP A 234 6.93 -0.17 -27.82
C ASP A 234 6.71 1.35 -27.61
N HIS A 235 5.66 1.71 -26.90
CA HIS A 235 5.37 3.09 -26.46
C HIS A 235 6.06 3.48 -25.14
N ILE A 236 7.05 2.70 -24.69
CA ILE A 236 7.65 2.87 -23.37
C ILE A 236 8.21 4.27 -23.12
N LEU A 237 8.75 4.93 -24.13
CA LEU A 237 9.28 6.28 -23.96
C LEU A 237 8.17 7.28 -23.67
N GLU A 238 7.05 7.20 -24.39
CA GLU A 238 5.86 8.05 -24.14
C GLU A 238 5.27 7.76 -22.75
N GLU A 239 5.22 6.48 -22.34
CA GLU A 239 4.77 6.09 -21.00
C GLU A 239 5.72 6.65 -19.93
N MET A 240 7.02 6.64 -20.13
CA MET A 240 8.00 7.17 -19.18
C MET A 240 8.01 8.70 -19.14
N GLU A 241 7.78 9.38 -20.25
CA GLU A 241 7.55 10.83 -20.29
C GLU A 241 6.30 11.20 -19.49
N GLY A 242 5.18 10.49 -19.68
CA GLY A 242 3.97 10.67 -18.88
C GLY A 242 4.19 10.40 -17.40
N LEU A 243 4.98 9.38 -17.04
CA LEU A 243 5.34 9.11 -15.65
C LEU A 243 6.19 10.24 -15.06
N ALA A 244 7.15 10.79 -15.83
CA ALA A 244 7.96 11.91 -15.39
C ALA A 244 7.12 13.17 -15.15
N GLU A 245 6.17 13.48 -16.03
CA GLU A 245 5.22 14.58 -15.86
C GLU A 245 4.35 14.38 -14.63
N PHE A 246 3.88 13.15 -14.41
CA PHE A 246 3.10 12.81 -13.21
C PHE A 246 3.91 13.02 -11.92
N PHE A 247 5.18 12.60 -11.88
CA PHE A 247 6.07 12.88 -10.75
C PHE A 247 6.25 14.37 -10.52
N HIS A 248 6.49 15.17 -11.58
CA HIS A 248 6.63 16.62 -11.45
C HIS A 248 5.36 17.30 -10.94
N SER A 249 4.19 16.82 -11.34
CA SER A 249 2.90 17.34 -10.86
C SER A 249 2.68 17.07 -9.38
N LYS A 250 3.07 15.89 -8.92
CA LYS A 250 2.87 15.41 -7.55
C LYS A 250 3.94 15.90 -6.58
N TYR A 251 5.19 15.99 -7.05
CA TYR A 251 6.37 16.36 -6.25
C TYR A 251 7.03 17.60 -6.83
N LYS A 252 6.49 18.79 -6.50
CA LYS A 252 6.87 20.10 -7.10
C LYS A 252 8.36 20.43 -7.09
N ASN A 253 9.14 19.86 -6.16
CA ASN A 253 10.58 20.08 -6.03
C ASN A 253 11.41 18.81 -6.26
N GLY A 254 10.77 17.69 -6.60
CA GLY A 254 11.45 16.41 -6.80
C GLY A 254 12.14 16.36 -8.17
N ARG A 255 13.41 16.00 -8.19
CA ARG A 255 14.16 15.69 -9.42
C ARG A 255 14.25 14.18 -9.57
N PHE A 256 13.83 13.69 -10.73
CA PHE A 256 13.83 12.28 -11.06
C PHE A 256 14.63 12.03 -12.33
N ARG A 257 15.33 10.89 -12.39
CA ARG A 257 15.94 10.37 -13.61
C ARG A 257 15.32 9.02 -13.89
N ILE A 258 14.89 8.79 -15.11
CA ILE A 258 14.33 7.52 -15.55
C ILE A 258 15.24 6.96 -16.65
N GLY A 259 15.81 5.80 -16.42
CA GLY A 259 16.58 5.04 -17.37
C GLY A 259 15.76 3.88 -17.93
N VAL A 260 15.72 3.72 -19.24
CA VAL A 260 15.02 2.65 -19.93
C VAL A 260 16.02 1.73 -20.58
N GLY A 261 16.05 0.48 -20.16
CA GLY A 261 17.00 -0.52 -20.64
C GLY A 261 16.55 -1.27 -21.89
N SER A 262 17.43 -2.12 -22.40
CA SER A 262 17.16 -2.97 -23.57
C SER A 262 16.16 -4.09 -23.25
N VAL A 263 15.42 -4.52 -24.27
CA VAL A 263 14.49 -5.66 -24.17
C VAL A 263 15.26 -6.98 -24.06
N PHE A 264 14.81 -7.86 -23.18
CA PHE A 264 15.35 -9.22 -23.02
C PHE A 264 14.22 -10.25 -22.88
N SER A 265 14.58 -11.51 -23.14
CA SER A 265 13.69 -12.68 -22.95
C SER A 265 14.24 -13.70 -21.94
N ASP A 266 15.50 -13.57 -21.54
CA ASP A 266 16.15 -14.41 -20.55
C ASP A 266 16.46 -13.61 -19.29
N LEU A 267 15.97 -14.07 -18.14
CA LEU A 267 16.20 -13.41 -16.84
C LEU A 267 17.67 -13.12 -16.54
N ARG A 268 18.60 -13.92 -17.07
CA ARG A 268 20.04 -13.69 -16.90
C ARG A 268 20.54 -12.40 -17.56
N GLN A 269 19.77 -11.86 -18.52
CA GLN A 269 20.08 -10.62 -19.21
C GLN A 269 19.56 -9.38 -18.47
N PHE A 270 18.74 -9.56 -17.41
CA PHE A 270 18.14 -8.45 -16.68
C PHE A 270 19.18 -7.45 -16.19
N LYS A 271 20.30 -7.90 -15.61
CA LYS A 271 21.38 -7.02 -15.15
C LYS A 271 22.03 -6.17 -16.25
N ASN A 272 21.93 -6.59 -17.52
CA ASN A 272 22.47 -5.84 -18.65
C ASN A 272 21.45 -4.85 -19.22
N SER A 273 20.19 -4.97 -18.80
CA SER A 273 19.10 -4.07 -19.15
C SER A 273 18.90 -2.97 -18.12
N VAL A 274 19.42 -3.13 -16.92
CA VAL A 274 19.48 -2.13 -15.86
C VAL A 274 20.85 -1.43 -15.90
#